data_5d86cce4b66ce676fdcfb5d7e4d5d898
#
_entry.id   5d86cce4b66ce676fdcfb5d7e4d5d898
#
_cell.length_a   1.000
_cell.length_b   1.000
_cell.length_c   1.000
_cell.angle_alpha   90.00
_cell.angle_beta   90.00
_cell.angle_gamma   90.00
#
_symmetry.space_group_name_H-M   'P 1'
#
loop_
_entity.id
_entity.type
_entity.pdbx_description
1 polymer ?
#
loop_
_entity_poly.entity_id
_entity_poly.type
_entity_poly.pdbx_seq_one_letter_code
_entity_poly.pdbx_strand_id
1 'polypeptide(L)'
;MIVTGRMFQSVRPYLVGDDPVICYQGAVVAEPATGRFLRHEPVPLELAREAIAAVTDEGFHLNCYVGDELYVAEVTPEARAYADFQHLPIHPVGDLLGWLSEPPTKLVAVGDPDALDGLEQRTKARFDGRLYISKSLPYFLEFASPEVTKATGLAFLAEHMGFARERTVAFGDGENDVELLEWAGYAVAVEGAHERVLAEADLVCPGPADEGVAQVLEAFLDLSR
;
A
#
# COMPACT_ATOMS: atom_id res chain seq x y z
N MET A 1 -1.63 -14.33 6.81
CA MET A 1 -1.31 -12.89 7.04
C MET A 1 -1.85 -12.05 5.90
N ILE A 2 -2.23 -10.80 6.15
CA ILE A 2 -2.73 -9.85 5.15
C ILE A 2 -1.61 -8.88 4.80
N VAL A 3 -1.45 -8.61 3.48
CA VAL A 3 -0.53 -7.62 2.92
C VAL A 3 -1.34 -6.66 2.06
N THR A 4 -1.36 -5.37 2.40
CA THR A 4 -2.26 -4.41 1.76
C THR A 4 -1.65 -3.00 1.60
N GLY A 5 -2.09 -2.28 0.58
CA GLY A 5 -1.82 -0.84 0.43
C GLY A 5 -2.66 0.05 1.35
N ARG A 6 -3.69 -0.51 2.00
CA ARG A 6 -4.55 0.24 2.93
C ARG A 6 -3.80 0.62 4.20
N MET A 7 -4.26 1.68 4.88
CA MET A 7 -3.80 2.03 6.21
C MET A 7 -4.31 1.04 7.26
N PHE A 8 -3.61 0.97 8.39
CA PHE A 8 -3.92 0.00 9.44
C PHE A 8 -5.33 0.20 10.01
N GLN A 9 -5.73 1.42 10.31
CA GLN A 9 -7.06 1.74 10.83
C GLN A 9 -8.18 1.25 9.88
N SER A 10 -7.98 1.36 8.56
CA SER A 10 -8.96 0.92 7.55
C SER A 10 -9.07 -0.60 7.43
N VAL A 11 -7.99 -1.35 7.64
CA VAL A 11 -8.00 -2.81 7.51
C VAL A 11 -8.31 -3.53 8.82
N ARG A 12 -8.01 -2.90 9.95
CA ARG A 12 -8.15 -3.50 11.29
C ARG A 12 -9.52 -4.16 11.57
N PRO A 13 -10.67 -3.59 11.17
CA PRO A 13 -11.98 -4.21 11.40
C PRO A 13 -12.20 -5.56 10.70
N TYR A 14 -11.38 -5.87 9.69
CA TYR A 14 -11.48 -7.10 8.88
C TYR A 14 -10.46 -8.16 9.28
N LEU A 15 -9.56 -7.84 10.22
CA LEU A 15 -8.52 -8.79 10.66
C LEU A 15 -9.13 -9.85 11.56
N VAL A 16 -8.71 -11.10 11.35
CA VAL A 16 -9.08 -12.25 12.15
C VAL A 16 -7.80 -12.82 12.78
N GLY A 17 -7.80 -12.96 14.11
CA GLY A 17 -6.62 -13.41 14.87
C GLY A 17 -5.66 -12.27 15.18
N ASP A 18 -4.50 -12.65 15.75
CA ASP A 18 -3.50 -11.72 16.28
C ASP A 18 -2.23 -11.66 15.41
N ASP A 19 -2.22 -12.33 14.25
CA ASP A 19 -1.07 -12.30 13.34
C ASP A 19 -0.81 -10.87 12.84
N PRO A 20 0.44 -10.40 12.81
CA PRO A 20 0.77 -9.09 12.29
C PRO A 20 0.26 -8.89 10.86
N VAL A 21 -0.12 -7.65 10.56
CA VAL A 21 -0.59 -7.22 9.24
C VAL A 21 0.42 -6.27 8.61
N ILE A 22 0.63 -6.41 7.30
CA ILE A 22 1.47 -5.50 6.51
C ILE A 22 0.55 -4.51 5.81
N CYS A 23 0.71 -3.22 6.13
CA CYS A 23 -0.10 -2.10 5.67
C CYS A 23 0.74 -1.09 4.87
N TYR A 24 0.07 -0.11 4.20
CA TYR A 24 0.75 0.96 3.47
C TYR A 24 1.78 0.44 2.47
N GLN A 25 1.44 -0.59 1.70
CA GLN A 25 2.34 -1.23 0.71
C GLN A 25 3.64 -1.79 1.32
N GLY A 26 3.68 -2.06 2.64
CA GLY A 26 4.87 -2.53 3.34
C GLY A 26 5.56 -1.51 4.24
N ALA A 27 5.14 -0.23 4.19
CA ALA A 27 5.69 0.81 5.06
C ALA A 27 5.42 0.55 6.55
N VAL A 28 4.32 -0.13 6.87
CA VAL A 28 3.92 -0.44 8.24
C VAL A 28 3.71 -1.94 8.39
N VAL A 29 4.28 -2.51 9.46
CA VAL A 29 3.90 -3.82 10.00
C VAL A 29 3.32 -3.59 11.39
N ALA A 30 2.08 -3.99 11.61
CA ALA A 30 1.34 -3.69 12.83
C ALA A 30 0.80 -4.94 13.52
N GLU A 31 0.74 -4.89 14.85
CA GLU A 31 0.04 -5.89 15.69
C GLU A 31 -1.45 -5.54 15.78
N PRO A 32 -2.38 -6.40 15.34
CA PRO A 32 -3.81 -6.12 15.39
C PRO A 32 -4.36 -5.83 16.79
N ALA A 33 -3.91 -6.60 17.77
CA ALA A 33 -4.41 -6.52 19.15
C ALA A 33 -4.07 -5.18 19.83
N THR A 34 -2.85 -4.69 19.66
CA THR A 34 -2.34 -3.50 20.36
C THR A 34 -2.36 -2.23 19.50
N GLY A 35 -2.35 -2.38 18.17
CA GLY A 35 -2.15 -1.28 17.23
C GLY A 35 -0.69 -0.81 17.17
N ARG A 36 0.24 -1.53 17.81
CA ARG A 36 1.66 -1.18 17.81
C ARG A 36 2.29 -1.46 16.45
N PHE A 37 3.03 -0.49 15.93
CA PHE A 37 3.84 -0.68 14.74
C PHE A 37 5.15 -1.38 15.11
N LEU A 38 5.37 -2.56 14.53
CA LEU A 38 6.62 -3.34 14.62
C LEU A 38 7.67 -2.79 13.66
N ARG A 39 7.21 -2.26 12.50
CA ARG A 39 7.99 -1.56 11.50
C ARG A 39 7.22 -0.32 11.07
N HIS A 40 7.96 0.78 10.85
CA HIS A 40 7.43 1.99 10.23
C HIS A 40 8.53 2.63 9.38
N GLU A 41 8.28 2.72 8.07
CA GLU A 41 9.16 3.35 7.07
C GLU A 41 8.45 4.57 6.47
N PRO A 42 8.49 5.73 7.12
CA PRO A 42 7.84 6.92 6.62
C PRO A 42 8.61 7.57 5.48
N VAL A 43 7.92 8.40 4.71
CA VAL A 43 8.56 9.29 3.73
C VAL A 43 9.44 10.31 4.47
N PRO A 44 10.73 10.46 4.14
CA PRO A 44 11.58 11.49 4.76
C PRO A 44 10.94 12.88 4.68
N LEU A 45 10.93 13.62 5.80
CA LEU A 45 10.15 14.86 5.96
C LEU A 45 10.42 15.88 4.84
N GLU A 46 11.69 16.08 4.47
CA GLU A 46 12.06 17.03 3.41
C GLU A 46 11.54 16.60 2.03
N LEU A 47 11.59 15.29 1.74
CA LEU A 47 11.01 14.74 0.50
C LEU A 47 9.50 14.82 0.50
N ALA A 48 8.85 14.61 1.65
CA ALA A 48 7.40 14.78 1.78
C ALA A 48 6.98 16.22 1.51
N ARG A 49 7.70 17.20 2.06
CA ARG A 49 7.46 18.63 1.80
C ARG A 49 7.68 18.98 0.33
N GLU A 50 8.74 18.45 -0.29
CA GLU A 50 9.01 18.64 -1.72
C GLU A 50 7.88 18.04 -2.57
N ALA A 51 7.34 16.85 -2.20
CA ALA A 51 6.24 16.21 -2.89
C ALA A 51 4.91 16.97 -2.71
N ILE A 52 4.61 17.42 -1.49
CA ILE A 52 3.42 18.24 -1.21
C ILE A 52 3.44 19.48 -2.11
N ALA A 53 4.54 20.23 -2.13
CA ALA A 53 4.67 21.42 -2.97
C ALA A 53 4.49 21.07 -4.46
N ALA A 54 5.15 20.01 -4.96
CA ALA A 54 5.07 19.60 -6.35
C ALA A 54 3.63 19.26 -6.79
N VAL A 55 2.86 18.59 -5.93
CA VAL A 55 1.50 18.15 -6.22
C VAL A 55 0.50 19.31 -6.10
N THR A 56 0.61 20.10 -5.03
CA THR A 56 -0.34 21.20 -4.77
C THR A 56 -0.12 22.39 -5.69
N ASP A 57 1.10 22.68 -6.12
CA ASP A 57 1.41 23.74 -7.12
C ASP A 57 0.75 23.45 -8.47
N GLU A 58 0.49 22.18 -8.80
CA GLU A 58 -0.22 21.76 -10.01
C GLU A 58 -1.76 21.66 -9.78
N GLY A 59 -2.25 22.01 -8.59
CA GLY A 59 -3.67 22.08 -8.26
C GLY A 59 -4.33 20.75 -7.93
N PHE A 60 -3.57 19.68 -7.71
CA PHE A 60 -4.13 18.39 -7.30
C PHE A 60 -4.47 18.36 -5.81
N HIS A 61 -5.55 17.65 -5.49
CA HIS A 61 -5.86 17.29 -4.11
C HIS A 61 -4.84 16.28 -3.57
N LEU A 62 -4.41 16.48 -2.31
CA LEU A 62 -3.42 15.62 -1.67
C LEU A 62 -3.89 15.13 -0.29
N ASN A 63 -3.86 13.83 -0.10
CA ASN A 63 -4.04 13.14 1.16
C ASN A 63 -2.67 12.89 1.80
N CYS A 64 -2.52 13.25 3.08
CA CYS A 64 -1.31 13.06 3.86
C CYS A 64 -1.60 12.15 5.05
N TYR A 65 -0.79 11.10 5.22
CA TYR A 65 -0.99 10.11 6.29
C TYR A 65 0.07 10.23 7.36
N VAL A 66 -0.35 10.63 8.55
CA VAL A 66 0.52 10.80 9.73
C VAL A 66 -0.13 10.09 10.91
N GLY A 67 0.62 9.29 11.65
CA GLY A 67 0.13 8.59 12.85
C GLY A 67 -1.07 7.67 12.61
N ASP A 68 -1.18 7.06 11.41
CA ASP A 68 -2.33 6.26 10.96
C ASP A 68 -3.65 7.05 10.84
N GLU A 69 -3.57 8.37 10.63
CA GLU A 69 -4.70 9.27 10.41
C GLU A 69 -4.58 9.98 9.04
N LEU A 70 -5.73 10.39 8.46
CA LEU A 70 -5.81 11.06 7.17
C LEU A 70 -5.96 12.57 7.33
N TYR A 71 -4.98 13.34 6.85
CA TYR A 71 -4.95 14.79 6.86
C TYR A 71 -5.03 15.35 5.43
N VAL A 72 -5.75 16.46 5.28
CA VAL A 72 -5.94 17.16 4.01
C VAL A 72 -5.87 18.67 4.24
N ALA A 73 -5.58 19.45 3.19
CA ALA A 73 -5.66 20.90 3.29
C ALA A 73 -7.11 21.34 3.57
N GLU A 74 -8.05 20.84 2.80
CA GLU A 74 -9.49 21.10 2.94
C GLU A 74 -10.31 19.87 2.56
N VAL A 75 -11.56 19.81 3.04
CA VAL A 75 -12.46 18.69 2.72
C VAL A 75 -13.15 18.98 1.38
N THR A 76 -12.48 18.61 0.30
CA THR A 76 -13.02 18.66 -1.06
C THR A 76 -13.96 17.47 -1.33
N PRO A 77 -14.75 17.49 -2.43
CA PRO A 77 -15.51 16.30 -2.86
C PRO A 77 -14.63 15.07 -3.07
N GLU A 78 -13.43 15.24 -3.62
CA GLU A 78 -12.44 14.16 -3.85
C GLU A 78 -11.93 13.60 -2.52
N ALA A 79 -11.59 14.46 -1.55
CA ALA A 79 -11.20 14.06 -0.21
C ALA A 79 -12.29 13.25 0.48
N ARG A 80 -13.54 13.70 0.37
CA ARG A 80 -14.69 13.02 0.96
C ARG A 80 -14.93 11.67 0.31
N ALA A 81 -14.96 11.61 -1.03
CA ALA A 81 -15.13 10.35 -1.77
C ALA A 81 -14.03 9.33 -1.43
N TYR A 82 -12.79 9.79 -1.28
CA TYR A 82 -11.68 8.95 -0.85
C TYR A 82 -11.87 8.44 0.59
N ALA A 83 -12.20 9.32 1.53
CA ALA A 83 -12.40 8.96 2.93
C ALA A 83 -13.58 7.98 3.12
N ASP A 84 -14.69 8.20 2.39
CA ASP A 84 -15.85 7.31 2.38
C ASP A 84 -15.49 5.94 1.80
N PHE A 85 -14.72 5.89 0.70
CA PHE A 85 -14.23 4.63 0.10
C PHE A 85 -13.32 3.84 1.04
N GLN A 86 -12.49 4.53 1.83
CA GLN A 86 -11.57 3.91 2.78
C GLN A 86 -12.19 3.72 4.19
N HIS A 87 -13.40 4.23 4.44
CA HIS A 87 -14.07 4.26 5.75
C HIS A 87 -13.24 4.98 6.83
N LEU A 88 -12.72 6.15 6.51
CA LEU A 88 -11.78 6.90 7.36
C LEU A 88 -12.34 8.23 7.83
N PRO A 89 -12.00 8.67 9.06
CA PRO A 89 -12.10 10.07 9.43
C PRO A 89 -11.13 10.91 8.60
N ILE A 90 -11.49 12.18 8.37
CA ILE A 90 -10.68 13.12 7.61
C ILE A 90 -10.44 14.38 8.44
N HIS A 91 -9.18 14.82 8.51
CA HIS A 91 -8.75 15.96 9.33
C HIS A 91 -8.27 17.11 8.45
N PRO A 92 -9.08 18.19 8.28
CA PRO A 92 -8.63 19.36 7.54
C PRO A 92 -7.66 20.18 8.42
N VAL A 93 -6.51 20.56 7.84
CA VAL A 93 -5.45 21.31 8.53
C VAL A 93 -5.11 22.66 7.88
N GLY A 94 -5.77 23.02 6.77
CA GLY A 94 -5.46 24.22 6.01
C GLY A 94 -4.19 24.07 5.17
N ASP A 95 -3.11 24.71 5.57
CA ASP A 95 -1.83 24.61 4.87
C ASP A 95 -1.10 23.31 5.28
N LEU A 96 -1.19 22.28 4.44
CA LEU A 96 -0.50 21.00 4.66
C LEU A 96 1.02 21.15 4.78
N LEU A 97 1.62 22.05 3.98
CA LEU A 97 3.06 22.25 3.98
C LEU A 97 3.55 22.91 5.26
N GLY A 98 2.80 23.92 5.75
CA GLY A 98 3.09 24.60 7.00
C GLY A 98 2.76 23.76 8.24
N TRP A 99 1.73 22.91 8.14
CA TRP A 99 1.30 22.02 9.21
C TRP A 99 2.24 20.83 9.42
N LEU A 100 2.77 20.23 8.34
CA LEU A 100 3.56 18.99 8.40
C LEU A 100 4.85 19.19 9.20
N SER A 101 4.92 18.59 10.38
CA SER A 101 6.07 18.68 11.31
C SER A 101 6.80 17.36 11.52
N GLU A 102 6.23 16.24 11.07
CA GLU A 102 6.80 14.91 11.19
C GLU A 102 6.67 14.12 9.88
N PRO A 103 7.53 13.10 9.65
CA PRO A 103 7.51 12.28 8.44
C PRO A 103 6.17 11.56 8.26
N PRO A 104 5.44 11.76 7.14
CA PRO A 104 4.21 11.03 6.86
C PRO A 104 4.50 9.59 6.40
N THR A 105 3.59 8.67 6.66
CA THR A 105 3.71 7.28 6.20
C THR A 105 3.64 7.20 4.67
N LYS A 106 2.71 7.94 4.06
CA LYS A 106 2.59 8.13 2.61
C LYS A 106 1.84 9.41 2.27
N LEU A 107 1.89 9.79 1.00
CA LEU A 107 1.06 10.82 0.40
C LEU A 107 0.28 10.21 -0.78
N VAL A 108 -0.93 10.71 -1.06
CA VAL A 108 -1.74 10.26 -2.21
C VAL A 108 -2.34 11.47 -2.91
N ALA A 109 -1.91 11.71 -4.15
CA ALA A 109 -2.58 12.67 -5.02
C ALA A 109 -3.83 12.05 -5.62
N VAL A 110 -4.93 12.79 -5.60
CA VAL A 110 -6.24 12.36 -6.11
C VAL A 110 -6.64 13.28 -7.26
N GLY A 111 -7.07 12.68 -8.37
CA GLY A 111 -7.44 13.46 -9.54
C GLY A 111 -7.93 12.62 -10.72
N ASP A 112 -8.14 13.30 -11.83
CA ASP A 112 -8.45 12.66 -13.12
C ASP A 112 -7.32 11.73 -13.57
N PRO A 113 -7.61 10.52 -14.08
CA PRO A 113 -6.59 9.55 -14.47
C PRO A 113 -5.56 10.06 -15.48
N ASP A 114 -6.01 10.76 -16.54
CA ASP A 114 -5.11 11.27 -17.58
C ASP A 114 -4.21 12.41 -17.05
N ALA A 115 -4.77 13.27 -16.19
CA ALA A 115 -4.02 14.32 -15.51
C ALA A 115 -2.97 13.74 -14.56
N LEU A 116 -3.32 12.67 -13.82
CA LEU A 116 -2.39 11.96 -12.95
C LEU A 116 -1.28 11.22 -13.70
N ASP A 117 -1.51 10.74 -14.95
CA ASP A 117 -0.44 10.18 -15.80
C ASP A 117 0.66 11.22 -16.07
N GLY A 118 0.24 12.45 -16.37
CA GLY A 118 1.18 13.57 -16.54
C GLY A 118 1.93 13.92 -15.25
N LEU A 119 1.23 13.97 -14.12
CA LEU A 119 1.84 14.23 -12.80
C LEU A 119 2.84 13.12 -12.42
N GLU A 120 2.49 11.86 -12.65
CA GLU A 120 3.37 10.71 -12.39
C GLU A 120 4.69 10.82 -13.15
N GLN A 121 4.62 11.09 -14.47
CA GLN A 121 5.83 11.24 -15.30
C GLN A 121 6.74 12.37 -14.78
N ARG A 122 6.16 13.54 -14.46
CA ARG A 122 6.93 14.70 -13.97
C ARG A 122 7.52 14.45 -12.59
N THR A 123 6.75 13.85 -11.69
CA THR A 123 7.24 13.59 -10.32
C THR A 123 8.25 12.46 -10.30
N LYS A 124 8.09 11.39 -11.09
CA LYS A 124 9.14 10.36 -11.26
C LYS A 124 10.45 10.96 -11.77
N ALA A 125 10.40 11.84 -12.78
CA ALA A 125 11.58 12.52 -13.29
C ALA A 125 12.22 13.48 -12.25
N ARG A 126 11.39 14.20 -11.48
CA ARG A 126 11.86 15.13 -10.44
C ARG A 126 12.52 14.44 -9.26
N PHE A 127 11.93 13.36 -8.80
CA PHE A 127 12.41 12.65 -7.60
C PHE A 127 13.48 11.61 -7.92
N ASP A 128 13.61 11.16 -9.15
CA ASP A 128 14.69 10.27 -9.65
C ASP A 128 14.99 9.10 -8.69
N GLY A 129 13.97 8.34 -8.32
CA GLY A 129 14.08 7.19 -7.41
C GLY A 129 14.21 7.53 -5.91
N ARG A 130 14.25 8.82 -5.53
CA ARG A 130 14.26 9.23 -4.10
C ARG A 130 12.93 8.97 -3.39
N LEU A 131 11.87 8.74 -4.15
CA LEU A 131 10.55 8.30 -3.69
C LEU A 131 10.07 7.13 -4.55
N TYR A 132 9.37 6.19 -3.93
CA TYR A 132 8.53 5.26 -4.66
C TYR A 132 7.26 5.98 -5.09
N ILE A 133 7.00 6.03 -6.39
CA ILE A 133 5.86 6.75 -6.98
C ILE A 133 5.14 5.78 -7.91
N SER A 134 3.89 5.47 -7.61
CA SER A 134 3.08 4.56 -8.42
C SER A 134 1.59 4.83 -8.27
N LYS A 135 0.78 4.40 -9.23
CA LYS A 135 -0.67 4.37 -9.11
C LYS A 135 -1.11 3.11 -8.39
N SER A 136 -1.99 3.26 -7.38
CA SER A 136 -2.71 2.13 -6.77
C SER A 136 -4.07 1.89 -7.43
N LEU A 137 -4.67 2.95 -7.94
CA LEU A 137 -5.86 2.97 -8.80
C LEU A 137 -5.67 4.08 -9.84
N PRO A 138 -6.40 4.08 -10.97
CA PRO A 138 -6.21 5.08 -12.02
C PRO A 138 -6.26 6.53 -11.53
N TYR A 139 -7.05 6.82 -10.51
CA TYR A 139 -7.28 8.15 -9.92
C TYR A 139 -6.51 8.40 -8.61
N PHE A 140 -5.56 7.52 -8.23
CA PHE A 140 -4.72 7.65 -7.04
C PHE A 140 -3.24 7.48 -7.38
N LEU A 141 -2.46 8.54 -7.21
CA LEU A 141 -0.99 8.51 -7.33
C LEU A 141 -0.36 8.57 -5.95
N GLU A 142 0.32 7.51 -5.56
CA GLU A 142 0.93 7.33 -4.25
C GLU A 142 2.41 7.72 -4.26
N PHE A 143 2.86 8.34 -3.16
CA PHE A 143 4.24 8.66 -2.86
C PHE A 143 4.62 8.01 -1.54
N ALA A 144 5.62 7.15 -1.56
CA ALA A 144 6.13 6.43 -0.40
C ALA A 144 7.66 6.50 -0.31
N SER A 145 8.22 6.02 0.79
CA SER A 145 9.66 5.81 0.90
C SER A 145 10.15 4.85 -0.20
N PRO A 146 11.33 5.05 -0.80
CA PRO A 146 11.84 4.21 -1.88
C PRO A 146 12.09 2.75 -1.46
N GLU A 147 12.28 2.52 -0.16
CA GLU A 147 12.51 1.20 0.42
C GLU A 147 11.21 0.41 0.69
N VAL A 148 10.04 0.99 0.34
CA VAL A 148 8.73 0.41 0.66
C VAL A 148 8.18 -0.36 -0.52
N THR A 149 8.08 -1.68 -0.35
CA THR A 149 7.29 -2.59 -1.19
C THR A 149 6.59 -3.61 -0.30
N LYS A 150 5.58 -4.30 -0.81
CA LYS A 150 4.92 -5.41 -0.10
C LYS A 150 5.94 -6.50 0.27
N ALA A 151 6.93 -6.74 -0.58
CA ALA A 151 8.01 -7.68 -0.34
C ALA A 151 8.91 -7.27 0.84
N THR A 152 9.30 -5.99 0.95
CA THR A 152 10.15 -5.55 2.06
C THR A 152 9.44 -5.62 3.40
N GLY A 153 8.11 -5.37 3.43
CA GLY A 153 7.27 -5.60 4.60
C GLY A 153 7.22 -7.08 5.00
N LEU A 154 7.06 -7.99 4.02
CA LEU A 154 7.04 -9.43 4.26
C LEU A 154 8.41 -9.97 4.68
N ALA A 155 9.50 -9.49 4.08
CA ALA A 155 10.86 -9.87 4.45
C ALA A 155 11.17 -9.51 5.92
N PHE A 156 10.80 -8.28 6.34
CA PHE A 156 10.90 -7.89 7.75
C PHE A 156 10.13 -8.85 8.66
N LEU A 157 8.90 -9.19 8.27
CA LEU A 157 8.05 -10.06 9.09
C LEU A 157 8.58 -11.49 9.14
N ALA A 158 9.14 -11.99 8.04
CA ALA A 158 9.78 -13.30 7.99
C ALA A 158 10.96 -13.39 8.97
N GLU A 159 11.80 -12.36 9.03
CA GLU A 159 12.90 -12.26 9.99
C GLU A 159 12.37 -12.17 11.43
N HIS A 160 11.39 -11.30 11.67
CA HIS A 160 10.80 -11.06 12.99
C HIS A 160 10.14 -12.31 13.59
N MET A 161 9.45 -13.10 12.76
CA MET A 161 8.72 -14.32 13.18
C MET A 161 9.53 -15.61 13.00
N GLY A 162 10.69 -15.55 12.32
CA GLY A 162 11.58 -16.69 12.12
C GLY A 162 11.06 -17.74 11.12
N PHE A 163 10.36 -17.34 10.05
CA PHE A 163 9.98 -18.26 9.00
C PHE A 163 10.82 -18.05 7.72
N ALA A 164 11.08 -19.14 7.00
CA ALA A 164 11.87 -19.11 5.79
C ALA A 164 11.01 -18.69 4.58
N ARG A 165 11.61 -17.91 3.66
CA ARG A 165 11.01 -17.47 2.40
C ARG A 165 10.40 -18.66 1.61
N GLU A 166 11.13 -19.75 1.52
CA GLU A 166 10.76 -20.97 0.76
C GLU A 166 9.50 -21.65 1.31
N ARG A 167 9.05 -21.27 2.48
CA ARG A 167 7.84 -21.78 3.14
C ARG A 167 6.67 -20.81 3.05
N THR A 168 6.73 -19.85 2.17
CA THR A 168 5.67 -18.85 1.96
C THR A 168 4.91 -19.11 0.67
N VAL A 169 3.62 -18.86 0.72
CA VAL A 169 2.75 -18.75 -0.46
C VAL A 169 2.20 -17.34 -0.49
N ALA A 170 2.37 -16.62 -1.58
CA ALA A 170 1.82 -15.29 -1.77
C ALA A 170 0.75 -15.29 -2.86
N PHE A 171 -0.29 -14.49 -2.67
CA PHE A 171 -1.37 -14.25 -3.62
C PHE A 171 -1.37 -12.78 -4.02
N GLY A 172 -1.56 -12.49 -5.31
CA GLY A 172 -1.61 -11.13 -5.79
C GLY A 172 -2.38 -10.98 -7.10
N ASP A 173 -2.83 -9.77 -7.40
CA ASP A 173 -3.54 -9.41 -8.62
C ASP A 173 -3.11 -8.06 -9.21
N GLY A 174 -2.62 -7.14 -8.39
CA GLY A 174 -2.20 -5.81 -8.80
C GLY A 174 -0.70 -5.69 -9.12
N GLU A 175 -0.33 -4.70 -9.92
CA GLU A 175 1.08 -4.45 -10.26
C GLU A 175 1.98 -4.29 -9.01
N ASN A 176 1.43 -3.77 -7.92
CA ASN A 176 2.10 -3.62 -6.62
C ASN A 176 2.29 -4.94 -5.84
N ASP A 177 1.86 -6.08 -6.41
CA ASP A 177 2.09 -7.43 -5.89
C ASP A 177 3.27 -8.13 -6.57
N VAL A 178 3.83 -7.57 -7.63
CA VAL A 178 4.91 -8.21 -8.40
C VAL A 178 6.08 -8.59 -7.49
N GLU A 179 6.63 -7.63 -6.75
CA GLU A 179 7.77 -7.88 -5.85
C GLU A 179 7.40 -8.84 -4.70
N LEU A 180 6.12 -8.85 -4.27
CA LEU A 180 5.65 -9.80 -3.26
C LEU A 180 5.68 -11.24 -3.79
N LEU A 181 5.22 -11.44 -5.04
CA LEU A 181 5.25 -12.75 -5.70
C LEU A 181 6.68 -13.19 -5.98
N GLU A 182 7.52 -12.31 -6.52
CA GLU A 182 8.96 -12.58 -6.74
C GLU A 182 9.67 -12.99 -5.45
N TRP A 183 9.29 -12.40 -4.31
CA TRP A 183 9.90 -12.73 -3.02
C TRP A 183 9.37 -14.04 -2.44
N ALA A 184 8.15 -14.45 -2.71
CA ALA A 184 7.56 -15.65 -2.11
C ALA A 184 8.27 -16.95 -2.52
N GLY A 185 8.08 -18.01 -1.73
CA GLY A 185 8.53 -19.35 -2.08
C GLY A 185 7.62 -20.02 -3.13
N TYR A 186 6.35 -19.63 -3.18
CA TYR A 186 5.37 -20.03 -4.18
C TYR A 186 4.43 -18.87 -4.48
N ALA A 187 4.32 -18.52 -5.74
CA ALA A 187 3.58 -17.36 -6.22
C ALA A 187 2.25 -17.77 -6.86
N VAL A 188 1.15 -17.17 -6.44
CA VAL A 188 -0.19 -17.43 -6.99
C VAL A 188 -0.80 -16.12 -7.47
N ALA A 189 -1.07 -16.02 -8.77
CA ALA A 189 -1.86 -14.96 -9.35
C ALA A 189 -3.35 -15.27 -9.27
N VAL A 190 -4.18 -14.26 -9.06
CA VAL A 190 -5.64 -14.38 -9.16
C VAL A 190 -6.05 -14.16 -10.63
N GLU A 191 -7.04 -14.89 -11.11
CA GLU A 191 -7.58 -14.72 -12.46
C GLU A 191 -7.94 -13.25 -12.75
N GLY A 192 -7.49 -12.73 -13.89
CA GLY A 192 -7.63 -11.32 -14.27
C GLY A 192 -6.56 -10.39 -13.69
N ALA A 193 -5.53 -10.94 -13.03
CA ALA A 193 -4.40 -10.17 -12.51
C ALA A 193 -3.64 -9.42 -13.63
N HIS A 194 -2.91 -8.40 -13.23
CA HIS A 194 -2.02 -7.63 -14.10
C HIS A 194 -1.01 -8.56 -14.80
N GLU A 195 -0.65 -8.26 -16.06
CA GLU A 195 0.21 -9.12 -16.89
C GLU A 195 1.57 -9.46 -16.24
N ARG A 196 2.18 -8.49 -15.52
CA ARG A 196 3.43 -8.70 -14.80
C ARG A 196 3.27 -9.65 -13.61
N VAL A 197 2.11 -9.63 -12.95
CA VAL A 197 1.78 -10.58 -11.86
C VAL A 197 1.60 -11.98 -12.41
N LEU A 198 0.91 -12.11 -13.55
CA LEU A 198 0.73 -13.39 -14.23
C LEU A 198 2.07 -13.98 -14.70
N ALA A 199 3.04 -13.14 -15.08
CA ALA A 199 4.37 -13.58 -15.52
C ALA A 199 5.22 -14.16 -14.39
N GLU A 200 5.04 -13.70 -13.14
CA GLU A 200 5.78 -14.17 -11.97
C GLU A 200 5.11 -15.35 -11.24
N ALA A 201 3.88 -15.72 -11.62
CA ALA A 201 3.10 -16.70 -10.88
C ALA A 201 3.45 -18.15 -11.26
N ASP A 202 3.62 -19.00 -10.25
CA ASP A 202 3.70 -20.47 -10.39
C ASP A 202 2.33 -21.08 -10.69
N LEU A 203 1.24 -20.43 -10.23
CA LEU A 203 -0.13 -20.86 -10.38
C LEU A 203 -1.06 -19.67 -10.61
N VAL A 204 -2.09 -19.85 -11.43
CA VAL A 204 -3.21 -18.92 -11.53
C VAL A 204 -4.43 -19.58 -10.89
N CYS A 205 -4.98 -18.97 -9.83
CA CYS A 205 -6.21 -19.45 -9.20
C CYS A 205 -7.45 -18.74 -9.77
N PRO A 206 -8.65 -19.31 -9.63
CA PRO A 206 -9.91 -18.66 -9.99
C PRO A 206 -10.08 -17.28 -9.31
N GLY A 207 -10.94 -16.42 -9.90
CA GLY A 207 -11.26 -15.10 -9.37
C GLY A 207 -12.01 -15.14 -8.03
N PRO A 208 -12.22 -13.97 -7.40
CA PRO A 208 -12.89 -13.87 -6.10
C PRO A 208 -14.31 -14.44 -6.07
N ALA A 209 -15.03 -14.38 -7.21
CA ALA A 209 -16.38 -14.94 -7.32
C ALA A 209 -16.42 -16.46 -7.15
N ASP A 210 -15.33 -17.14 -7.48
CA ASP A 210 -15.16 -18.58 -7.37
C ASP A 210 -14.29 -19.00 -6.17
N GLU A 211 -13.98 -18.08 -5.27
CA GLU A 211 -13.21 -18.30 -4.04
C GLU A 211 -11.83 -18.96 -4.28
N GLY A 212 -11.14 -18.57 -5.37
CA GLY A 212 -9.92 -19.24 -5.84
C GLY A 212 -8.78 -19.27 -4.82
N VAL A 213 -8.60 -18.22 -4.04
CA VAL A 213 -7.60 -18.17 -2.94
C VAL A 213 -7.92 -19.22 -1.89
N ALA A 214 -9.18 -19.37 -1.49
CA ALA A 214 -9.61 -20.36 -0.51
C ALA A 214 -9.36 -21.79 -1.02
N GLN A 215 -9.69 -22.07 -2.28
CA GLN A 215 -9.44 -23.38 -2.90
C GLN A 215 -7.96 -23.78 -2.86
N VAL A 216 -7.07 -22.85 -3.17
CA VAL A 216 -5.61 -23.10 -3.12
C VAL A 216 -5.14 -23.33 -1.69
N LEU A 217 -5.58 -22.50 -0.73
CA LEU A 217 -5.24 -22.66 0.68
C LEU A 217 -5.72 -24.01 1.24
N GLU A 218 -6.94 -24.45 0.92
CA GLU A 218 -7.47 -25.75 1.32
C GLU A 218 -6.64 -26.90 0.75
N ALA A 219 -6.24 -26.82 -0.52
CA ALA A 219 -5.38 -27.83 -1.14
C ALA A 219 -4.01 -27.93 -0.44
N PHE A 220 -3.39 -26.80 -0.06
CA PHE A 220 -2.15 -26.82 0.73
C PHE A 220 -2.33 -27.43 2.11
N LEU A 221 -3.45 -27.14 2.79
CA LEU A 221 -3.75 -27.70 4.12
C LEU A 221 -4.00 -29.22 4.06
N ASP A 222 -4.63 -29.73 3.00
CA ASP A 222 -4.88 -31.17 2.82
C ASP A 222 -3.58 -31.93 2.50
N LEU A 223 -2.62 -31.32 1.78
CA LEU A 223 -1.30 -31.88 1.51
C LEU A 223 -0.39 -31.90 2.76
N SER A 224 -0.71 -31.13 3.79
CA SER A 224 0.06 -31.04 5.04
C SER A 224 -0.41 -32.04 6.12
N ARG A 225 -1.45 -32.84 5.85
CA ARG A 225 -1.96 -33.92 6.71
C ARG A 225 -1.41 -35.28 6.28
#